data_6f346273b4e5052cc370d3125a252778
#
_entry.id   6f346273b4e5052cc370d3125a252778
#
_cell.length_a   1.000
_cell.length_b   1.000
_cell.length_c   1.000
_cell.angle_alpha   90.00
_cell.angle_beta   90.00
_cell.angle_gamma   90.00
#
_symmetry.space_group_name_H-M   'P 1'
#
loop_
_entity.id
_entity.type
_entity.pdbx_description
1 polymer ?
#
loop_
_entity_poly.entity_id
_entity_poly.type
_entity_poly.pdbx_seq_one_letter_code
_entity_poly.pdbx_strand_id
1 'polypeptide(L)'
;MHKAIAIIQHKVEGQRIKSHPEYNMQHRLLLDKIDRKAGTLEIKGEIYQLLDTNFPTVNPDNPYELTAEENALMNTLEASFLESEKLQKHVRFLYSNGAMYKCVNGNLLYHGCIPMTASGEFEEVTINGQKLSGKKYMDYLDEEVRKAYFNPLAAEETGRAGDIMWYLWLGAKSPLFGKDQMTTFERSFIADKKVHKEYTVPYYSLIKE
;
A
#
# COMPACT_ATOMS: atom_id res chain seq x y z
N MET A 1 -6.74 -7.88 -19.65
CA MET A 1 -5.87 -6.76 -19.23
C MET A 1 -5.92 -6.52 -17.71
N HIS A 2 -7.06 -6.19 -17.08
CA HIS A 2 -7.14 -5.89 -15.63
C HIS A 2 -6.59 -7.02 -14.74
N LYS A 3 -6.89 -8.29 -15.04
CA LYS A 3 -6.37 -9.44 -14.29
C LYS A 3 -4.84 -9.49 -14.30
N ALA A 4 -4.20 -9.32 -15.46
CA ALA A 4 -2.74 -9.37 -15.58
C ALA A 4 -2.08 -8.25 -14.72
N ILE A 5 -2.55 -7.01 -14.85
CA ILE A 5 -2.04 -5.88 -14.06
C ILE A 5 -2.26 -6.10 -12.56
N ALA A 6 -3.42 -6.64 -12.14
CA ALA A 6 -3.66 -6.94 -10.73
C ALA A 6 -2.68 -7.99 -10.19
N ILE A 7 -2.36 -9.03 -10.97
CA ILE A 7 -1.38 -10.05 -10.56
C ILE A 7 0.02 -9.45 -10.48
N ILE A 8 0.46 -8.67 -11.46
CA ILE A 8 1.75 -7.98 -11.42
C ILE A 8 1.84 -7.08 -10.18
N GLN A 9 0.79 -6.29 -9.91
CA GLN A 9 0.70 -5.45 -8.73
C GLN A 9 0.91 -6.27 -7.45
N HIS A 10 0.17 -7.39 -7.28
CA HIS A 10 0.31 -8.25 -6.10
C HIS A 10 1.69 -8.90 -5.98
N LYS A 11 2.34 -9.21 -7.11
CA LYS A 11 3.72 -9.72 -7.09
C LYS A 11 4.68 -8.65 -6.57
N VAL A 12 4.67 -7.45 -7.13
CA VAL A 12 5.56 -6.34 -6.72
C VAL A 12 5.33 -5.94 -5.27
N GLU A 13 4.07 -5.82 -4.85
CA GLU A 13 3.71 -5.52 -3.46
C GLU A 13 4.12 -6.64 -2.51
N GLY A 14 3.92 -7.90 -2.90
CA GLY A 14 4.33 -9.04 -2.10
C GLY A 14 5.85 -9.11 -1.91
N GLN A 15 6.64 -8.77 -2.91
CA GLN A 15 8.09 -8.64 -2.78
C GLN A 15 8.45 -7.58 -1.74
N ARG A 16 7.80 -6.41 -1.80
CA ARG A 16 8.03 -5.33 -0.85
C ARG A 16 7.59 -5.69 0.58
N ILE A 17 6.43 -6.33 0.74
CA ILE A 17 5.95 -6.82 2.04
C ILE A 17 6.92 -7.83 2.65
N LYS A 18 7.46 -8.75 1.85
CA LYS A 18 8.45 -9.75 2.31
C LYS A 18 9.76 -9.13 2.73
N SER A 19 10.21 -8.04 2.08
CA SER A 19 11.44 -7.34 2.44
C SER A 19 11.27 -6.41 3.66
N HIS A 20 10.03 -6.08 4.06
CA HIS A 20 9.70 -5.19 5.17
C HIS A 20 8.74 -5.82 6.18
N PRO A 21 9.16 -6.87 6.91
CA PRO A 21 8.31 -7.54 7.89
C PRO A 21 7.85 -6.61 9.04
N GLU A 22 8.59 -5.55 9.31
CA GLU A 22 8.28 -4.52 10.32
C GLU A 22 7.00 -3.73 10.03
N TYR A 23 6.53 -3.73 8.77
CA TYR A 23 5.26 -3.08 8.41
C TYR A 23 4.02 -3.89 8.80
N ASN A 24 4.20 -5.14 9.26
CA ASN A 24 3.12 -6.03 9.74
C ASN A 24 2.01 -6.23 8.69
N MET A 25 2.39 -6.40 7.42
CA MET A 25 1.47 -6.51 6.29
C MET A 25 1.40 -7.92 5.66
N GLN A 26 1.98 -8.94 6.33
CA GLN A 26 2.08 -10.31 5.82
C GLN A 26 0.71 -10.95 5.53
N HIS A 27 -0.35 -10.51 6.21
CA HIS A 27 -1.71 -10.96 5.97
C HIS A 27 -2.23 -10.60 4.55
N ARG A 28 -1.59 -9.66 3.85
CA ARG A 28 -1.88 -9.28 2.46
C ARG A 28 -1.17 -10.12 1.42
N LEU A 29 -0.30 -11.05 1.83
CA LEU A 29 0.30 -12.03 0.94
C LEU A 29 -0.77 -13.08 0.60
N LEU A 30 -1.34 -13.00 -0.59
CA LEU A 30 -2.46 -13.84 -1.01
C LEU A 30 -2.07 -14.87 -2.07
N LEU A 31 -1.05 -14.60 -2.90
CA LEU A 31 -0.71 -15.47 -4.02
C LEU A 31 -0.19 -16.84 -3.60
N ASP A 32 0.46 -16.93 -2.45
CA ASP A 32 0.94 -18.17 -1.84
C ASP A 32 -0.14 -18.97 -1.09
N LYS A 33 -1.32 -18.38 -0.89
CA LYS A 33 -2.46 -19.01 -0.21
C LYS A 33 -3.52 -19.57 -1.18
N ILE A 34 -3.26 -19.49 -2.48
CA ILE A 34 -4.18 -19.99 -3.52
C ILE A 34 -4.09 -21.50 -3.61
N ASP A 35 -5.18 -22.21 -3.31
CA ASP A 35 -5.35 -23.60 -3.68
C ASP A 35 -6.01 -23.69 -5.08
N ARG A 36 -5.18 -23.98 -6.09
CA ARG A 36 -5.65 -24.07 -7.47
C ARG A 36 -6.51 -25.30 -7.73
N LYS A 37 -6.32 -26.39 -6.96
CA LYS A 37 -7.09 -27.63 -7.11
C LYS A 37 -8.48 -27.49 -6.52
N ALA A 38 -8.55 -26.92 -5.32
CA ALA A 38 -9.82 -26.64 -4.66
C ALA A 38 -10.52 -25.41 -5.22
N GLY A 39 -9.80 -24.54 -5.93
CA GLY A 39 -10.33 -23.27 -6.42
C GLY A 39 -10.62 -22.27 -5.31
N THR A 40 -9.81 -22.28 -4.26
CA THR A 40 -10.05 -21.49 -3.04
C THR A 40 -8.84 -20.64 -2.67
N LEU A 41 -9.10 -19.65 -1.81
CA LEU A 41 -8.11 -18.76 -1.20
C LEU A 41 -8.42 -18.59 0.28
N GLU A 42 -7.41 -18.73 1.14
CA GLU A 42 -7.54 -18.42 2.56
C GLU A 42 -7.21 -16.95 2.83
N ILE A 43 -8.11 -16.26 3.54
CA ILE A 43 -7.89 -14.88 4.04
C ILE A 43 -8.26 -14.84 5.52
N LYS A 44 -7.31 -14.51 6.37
CA LYS A 44 -7.50 -14.42 7.85
C LYS A 44 -8.12 -15.66 8.48
N GLY A 45 -7.77 -16.86 7.98
CA GLY A 45 -8.29 -18.13 8.47
C GLY A 45 -9.63 -18.56 7.87
N GLU A 46 -10.24 -17.73 7.03
CA GLU A 46 -11.48 -18.07 6.30
C GLU A 46 -11.18 -18.47 4.86
N ILE A 47 -11.92 -19.45 4.35
CA ILE A 47 -11.75 -19.98 2.99
C ILE A 47 -12.80 -19.37 2.07
N TYR A 48 -12.34 -18.74 0.99
CA TYR A 48 -13.20 -18.12 -0.02
C TYR A 48 -13.07 -18.81 -1.38
N GLN A 49 -14.18 -18.93 -2.08
CA GLN A 49 -14.22 -19.49 -3.43
C GLN A 49 -13.68 -18.46 -4.44
N LEU A 50 -12.75 -18.90 -5.30
CA LEU A 50 -12.23 -18.11 -6.40
C LEU A 50 -13.19 -18.14 -7.61
N LEU A 51 -13.31 -17.01 -8.29
CA LEU A 51 -14.01 -16.89 -9.57
C LEU A 51 -13.22 -17.50 -10.73
N ASP A 52 -11.90 -17.52 -10.60
CA ASP A 52 -10.98 -17.98 -11.64
C ASP A 52 -9.69 -18.51 -10.98
N THR A 53 -9.26 -19.67 -11.37
CA THR A 53 -8.06 -20.35 -10.87
C THR A 53 -6.90 -20.33 -11.88
N ASN A 54 -7.09 -19.73 -13.05
CA ASN A 54 -6.08 -19.64 -14.09
C ASN A 54 -5.13 -18.49 -13.84
N PHE A 55 -4.01 -18.74 -13.18
CA PHE A 55 -2.92 -17.79 -12.92
C PHE A 55 -1.63 -18.27 -13.61
N PRO A 56 -1.52 -18.12 -14.95
CA PRO A 56 -0.46 -18.76 -15.73
C PRO A 56 0.95 -18.20 -15.41
N THR A 57 1.05 -16.97 -14.96
CA THR A 57 2.33 -16.31 -14.62
C THR A 57 2.68 -16.40 -13.14
N VAL A 58 1.84 -17.00 -12.30
CA VAL A 58 2.12 -17.20 -10.88
C VAL A 58 2.76 -18.56 -10.70
N ASN A 59 4.07 -18.59 -10.41
CA ASN A 59 4.80 -19.80 -10.07
C ASN A 59 4.43 -20.26 -8.65
N PRO A 60 3.91 -21.48 -8.42
CA PRO A 60 3.58 -21.97 -7.08
C PRO A 60 4.75 -21.99 -6.10
N ASP A 61 5.97 -22.22 -6.59
CA ASP A 61 7.18 -22.29 -5.75
C ASP A 61 7.73 -20.90 -5.39
N ASN A 62 7.45 -19.89 -6.23
CA ASN A 62 7.82 -18.51 -6.01
C ASN A 62 6.72 -17.56 -6.54
N PRO A 63 5.59 -17.43 -5.83
CA PRO A 63 4.39 -16.75 -6.35
C PRO A 63 4.55 -15.27 -6.64
N TYR A 64 5.54 -14.63 -6.04
CA TYR A 64 5.78 -13.19 -6.15
C TYR A 64 6.89 -12.83 -7.14
N GLU A 65 7.49 -13.81 -7.80
CA GLU A 65 8.48 -13.57 -8.86
C GLU A 65 7.79 -13.07 -10.14
N LEU A 66 8.34 -12.00 -10.72
CA LEU A 66 7.90 -11.53 -12.03
C LEU A 66 8.49 -12.40 -13.13
N THR A 67 7.71 -12.69 -14.17
CA THR A 67 8.27 -13.27 -15.39
C THR A 67 9.13 -12.26 -16.15
N ALA A 68 9.91 -12.72 -17.14
CA ALA A 68 10.72 -11.84 -17.97
C ALA A 68 9.85 -10.78 -18.69
N GLU A 69 8.68 -11.18 -19.18
CA GLU A 69 7.72 -10.31 -19.86
C GLU A 69 7.08 -9.31 -18.89
N GLU A 70 6.75 -9.75 -17.68
CA GLU A 70 6.23 -8.86 -16.62
C GLU A 70 7.26 -7.83 -16.20
N ASN A 71 8.54 -8.21 -16.07
CA ASN A 71 9.63 -7.29 -15.80
C ASN A 71 9.82 -6.28 -16.94
N ALA A 72 9.80 -6.73 -18.19
CA ALA A 72 9.91 -5.84 -19.35
C ALA A 72 8.76 -4.83 -19.41
N LEU A 73 7.53 -5.27 -19.10
CA LEU A 73 6.37 -4.39 -19.00
C LEU A 73 6.55 -3.35 -17.89
N MET A 74 6.99 -3.78 -16.69
CA MET A 74 7.22 -2.86 -15.57
C MET A 74 8.27 -1.81 -15.90
N ASN A 75 9.40 -2.19 -16.50
CA ASN A 75 10.42 -1.25 -16.96
C ASN A 75 9.87 -0.23 -17.98
N THR A 76 9.03 -0.68 -18.90
CA THR A 76 8.38 0.20 -19.89
C THR A 76 7.43 1.19 -19.21
N LEU A 77 6.63 0.74 -18.24
CA LEU A 77 5.73 1.60 -17.48
C LEU A 77 6.52 2.62 -16.65
N GLU A 78 7.56 2.18 -15.95
CA GLU A 78 8.41 3.06 -15.15
C GLU A 78 9.03 4.16 -16.01
N ALA A 79 9.67 3.81 -17.14
CA ALA A 79 10.23 4.77 -18.07
C ALA A 79 9.16 5.78 -18.56
N SER A 80 7.98 5.29 -18.91
CA SER A 80 6.85 6.14 -19.36
C SER A 80 6.41 7.17 -18.31
N PHE A 81 6.44 6.80 -17.02
CA PHE A 81 6.13 7.74 -15.93
C PHE A 81 7.28 8.73 -15.68
N LEU A 82 8.52 8.27 -15.70
CA LEU A 82 9.69 9.11 -15.44
C LEU A 82 9.93 10.13 -16.57
N GLU A 83 9.70 9.74 -17.83
CA GLU A 83 9.90 10.59 -19.01
C GLU A 83 8.75 11.57 -19.29
N SER A 84 7.61 11.43 -18.60
CA SER A 84 6.46 12.31 -18.80
C SER A 84 6.69 13.69 -18.17
N GLU A 85 7.11 14.67 -18.96
CA GLU A 85 7.33 16.05 -18.48
C GLU A 85 6.12 16.64 -17.76
N LYS A 86 4.92 16.40 -18.30
CA LYS A 86 3.67 16.90 -17.70
C LYS A 86 3.45 16.30 -16.32
N LEU A 87 3.65 14.99 -16.19
CA LEU A 87 3.53 14.29 -14.91
C LEU A 87 4.57 14.81 -13.92
N GLN A 88 5.84 14.94 -14.33
CA GLN A 88 6.91 15.45 -13.47
C GLN A 88 6.63 16.87 -12.97
N LYS A 89 6.07 17.76 -13.80
CA LYS A 89 5.65 19.09 -13.36
C LYS A 89 4.55 19.03 -12.30
N HIS A 90 3.55 18.15 -12.47
CA HIS A 90 2.46 17.98 -11.49
C HIS A 90 2.97 17.38 -10.18
N VAL A 91 3.82 16.36 -10.26
CA VAL A 91 4.41 15.71 -9.08
C VAL A 91 5.26 16.72 -8.30
N ARG A 92 6.12 17.47 -8.99
CA ARG A 92 6.92 18.53 -8.36
C ARG A 92 6.05 19.59 -7.67
N PHE A 93 4.96 20.01 -8.31
CA PHE A 93 4.00 20.92 -7.69
C PHE A 93 3.39 20.34 -6.41
N LEU A 94 2.99 19.06 -6.45
CA LEU A 94 2.44 18.35 -5.30
C LEU A 94 3.42 18.33 -4.13
N TYR A 95 4.67 17.92 -4.35
CA TYR A 95 5.68 17.88 -3.29
C TYR A 95 6.15 19.24 -2.79
N SER A 96 6.06 20.28 -3.64
CA SER A 96 6.42 21.65 -3.23
C SER A 96 5.32 22.33 -2.40
N ASN A 97 4.04 22.03 -2.66
CA ASN A 97 2.90 22.77 -2.11
C ASN A 97 1.92 21.91 -1.30
N GLY A 98 1.94 20.59 -1.49
CA GLY A 98 1.12 19.66 -0.72
C GLY A 98 1.64 19.45 0.70
N ALA A 99 0.87 18.77 1.52
CA ALA A 99 1.25 18.33 2.87
C ALA A 99 0.37 17.16 3.30
N MET A 100 0.81 16.39 4.31
CA MET A 100 0.00 15.32 4.90
C MET A 100 -1.26 15.87 5.56
N TYR A 101 -1.21 17.09 6.06
CA TYR A 101 -2.37 17.82 6.60
C TYR A 101 -2.16 19.33 6.48
N LYS A 102 -3.23 20.08 6.64
CA LYS A 102 -3.20 21.56 6.70
C LYS A 102 -4.26 22.08 7.66
N CYS A 103 -3.89 23.04 8.49
CA CYS A 103 -4.84 23.77 9.35
C CYS A 103 -5.17 25.12 8.71
N VAL A 104 -6.45 25.38 8.46
CA VAL A 104 -6.93 26.63 7.87
C VAL A 104 -8.20 27.06 8.59
N ASN A 105 -8.23 28.27 9.14
CA ASN A 105 -9.38 28.82 9.83
C ASN A 105 -9.96 27.89 10.93
N GLY A 106 -9.07 27.24 11.70
CA GLY A 106 -9.46 26.31 12.74
C GLY A 106 -9.89 24.91 12.25
N ASN A 107 -9.89 24.67 10.94
CA ASN A 107 -10.20 23.36 10.37
C ASN A 107 -8.93 22.58 10.09
N LEU A 108 -8.92 21.29 10.44
CA LEU A 108 -7.88 20.34 10.07
C LEU A 108 -8.29 19.62 8.77
N LEU A 109 -7.49 19.80 7.74
CA LEU A 109 -7.66 19.17 6.44
C LEU A 109 -6.60 18.09 6.26
N TYR A 110 -7.00 16.89 5.90
CA TYR A 110 -6.11 15.75 5.60
C TYR A 110 -6.80 14.78 4.64
N HIS A 111 -6.05 13.86 4.03
CA HIS A 111 -6.58 13.06 2.91
C HIS A 111 -7.45 11.88 3.37
N GLY A 112 -6.93 11.02 4.21
CA GLY A 112 -7.55 9.70 4.49
C GLY A 112 -7.93 9.50 5.94
N CYS A 113 -6.98 9.22 6.80
CA CYS A 113 -7.23 8.94 8.20
C CYS A 113 -6.09 9.44 9.12
N ILE A 114 -6.38 9.49 10.40
CA ILE A 114 -5.37 9.60 11.46
C ILE A 114 -5.37 8.25 12.17
N PRO A 115 -4.23 7.54 12.30
CA PRO A 115 -4.20 6.27 13.03
C PRO A 115 -4.68 6.44 14.47
N MET A 116 -5.71 5.67 14.83
CA MET A 116 -6.35 5.71 16.15
C MET A 116 -6.55 4.30 16.68
N THR A 117 -6.50 4.18 18.02
CA THR A 117 -6.92 2.97 18.73
C THR A 117 -8.45 2.85 18.73
N ALA A 118 -8.98 1.69 19.09
CA ALA A 118 -10.43 1.50 19.24
C ALA A 118 -11.04 2.37 20.36
N SER A 119 -10.22 2.86 21.31
CA SER A 119 -10.66 3.77 22.38
C SER A 119 -10.66 5.26 21.95
N GLY A 120 -10.27 5.56 20.71
CA GLY A 120 -10.24 6.94 20.20
C GLY A 120 -8.95 7.72 20.51
N GLU A 121 -7.94 7.08 21.06
CA GLU A 121 -6.62 7.68 21.27
C GLU A 121 -5.77 7.62 20.00
N PHE A 122 -4.82 8.55 19.83
CA PHE A 122 -3.87 8.46 18.73
C PHE A 122 -3.00 7.22 18.86
N GLU A 123 -3.03 6.38 17.83
CA GLU A 123 -2.26 5.15 17.83
C GLU A 123 -0.76 5.43 17.65
N GLU A 124 0.07 4.80 18.48
CA GLU A 124 1.51 4.83 18.31
C GLU A 124 1.93 3.92 17.15
N VAL A 125 2.56 4.49 16.15
CA VAL A 125 3.09 3.78 14.98
C VAL A 125 4.60 3.74 15.08
N THR A 126 5.16 2.53 15.00
CA THR A 126 6.63 2.36 14.89
C THR A 126 7.01 2.39 13.42
N ILE A 127 7.83 3.36 13.05
CA ILE A 127 8.36 3.51 11.69
C ILE A 127 9.84 3.91 11.75
N ASN A 128 10.70 3.20 11.03
CA ASN A 128 12.16 3.38 11.07
C ASN A 128 12.74 3.41 12.51
N GLY A 129 12.22 2.57 13.39
CA GLY A 129 12.64 2.48 14.78
C GLY A 129 12.16 3.62 15.70
N GLN A 130 11.37 4.56 15.18
CA GLN A 130 10.77 5.65 15.95
C GLN A 130 9.30 5.33 16.27
N LYS A 131 8.86 5.66 17.48
CA LYS A 131 7.49 5.56 17.93
C LYS A 131 6.83 6.94 17.85
N LEU A 132 5.88 7.09 16.97
CA LEU A 132 5.26 8.36 16.63
C LEU A 132 3.73 8.24 16.59
N SER A 133 3.00 9.30 16.94
CA SER A 133 1.55 9.32 16.90
C SER A 133 1.01 10.69 16.49
N GLY A 134 -0.21 10.74 16.00
CA GLY A 134 -0.93 11.97 15.65
C GLY A 134 -0.12 12.92 14.77
N LYS A 135 0.00 14.18 15.19
CA LYS A 135 0.72 15.22 14.45
C LYS A 135 2.18 14.86 14.18
N LYS A 136 2.91 14.35 15.18
CA LYS A 136 4.34 14.00 15.03
C LYS A 136 4.55 12.93 13.97
N TYR A 137 3.63 11.97 13.87
CA TYR A 137 3.68 10.94 12.85
C TYR A 137 3.46 11.53 11.44
N MET A 138 2.47 12.40 11.28
CA MET A 138 2.20 13.05 9.98
C MET A 138 3.34 13.98 9.54
N ASP A 139 3.91 14.76 10.48
CA ASP A 139 5.07 15.63 10.21
C ASP A 139 6.29 14.82 9.76
N TYR A 140 6.56 13.70 10.44
CA TYR A 140 7.67 12.81 10.08
C TYR A 140 7.50 12.23 8.66
N LEU A 141 6.31 11.75 8.34
CA LEU A 141 6.03 11.21 7.01
C LEU A 141 6.18 12.29 5.91
N ASP A 142 5.66 13.50 6.16
CA ASP A 142 5.78 14.63 5.22
C ASP A 142 7.26 15.01 4.97
N GLU A 143 8.06 15.03 6.01
CA GLU A 143 9.49 15.31 5.92
C GLU A 143 10.24 14.23 5.13
N GLU A 144 10.00 12.96 5.42
CA GLU A 144 10.69 11.84 4.77
C GLU A 144 10.35 11.73 3.27
N VAL A 145 9.09 11.90 2.88
CA VAL A 145 8.73 11.87 1.45
C VAL A 145 9.30 13.07 0.68
N ARG A 146 9.42 14.24 1.33
CA ARG A 146 10.07 15.41 0.71
C ARG A 146 11.56 15.17 0.55
N LYS A 147 12.23 14.63 1.56
CA LYS A 147 13.65 14.21 1.46
C LYS A 147 13.83 13.22 0.30
N ALA A 148 12.98 12.20 0.19
CA ALA A 148 13.01 11.24 -0.90
C ALA A 148 12.90 11.88 -2.27
N TYR A 149 11.97 12.80 -2.43
CA TYR A 149 11.70 13.42 -3.72
C TYR A 149 12.75 14.45 -4.14
N PHE A 150 13.17 15.34 -3.22
CA PHE A 150 14.08 16.44 -3.54
C PHE A 150 15.56 16.10 -3.40
N ASN A 151 15.89 15.00 -2.69
CA ASN A 151 17.26 14.54 -2.52
C ASN A 151 17.35 13.02 -2.69
N PRO A 152 17.11 12.50 -3.91
CA PRO A 152 17.05 11.07 -4.17
C PRO A 152 18.35 10.35 -3.87
N LEU A 153 19.51 10.97 -4.06
CA LEU A 153 20.81 10.34 -3.75
C LEU A 153 20.95 10.04 -2.25
N ALA A 154 20.63 11.01 -1.39
CA ALA A 154 20.65 10.79 0.06
C ALA A 154 19.56 9.81 0.51
N ALA A 155 18.47 9.72 -0.25
CA ALA A 155 17.40 8.76 -0.04
C ALA A 155 17.87 7.33 -0.38
N GLU A 156 18.63 7.15 -1.45
CA GLU A 156 19.21 5.87 -1.86
C GLU A 156 20.24 5.36 -0.84
N GLU A 157 21.10 6.24 -0.32
CA GLU A 157 22.09 5.88 0.71
C GLU A 157 21.47 5.27 1.96
N THR A 158 20.26 5.71 2.34
CA THR A 158 19.56 5.21 3.50
C THR A 158 18.58 4.06 3.18
N GLY A 159 18.21 3.89 1.92
CA GLY A 159 17.19 2.93 1.44
C GLY A 159 15.76 3.17 1.97
N ARG A 160 15.60 4.11 2.91
CA ARG A 160 14.37 4.28 3.72
C ARG A 160 13.29 5.12 3.06
N ALA A 161 13.68 6.11 2.29
CA ALA A 161 12.73 7.10 1.80
C ALA A 161 11.80 6.54 0.71
N GLY A 162 12.33 5.68 -0.18
CA GLY A 162 11.50 4.95 -1.15
C GLY A 162 10.51 4.02 -0.47
N ASP A 163 10.92 3.37 0.62
CA ASP A 163 10.08 2.47 1.40
C ASP A 163 8.93 3.21 2.11
N ILE A 164 9.19 4.42 2.62
CA ILE A 164 8.15 5.28 3.20
C ILE A 164 7.15 5.74 2.13
N MET A 165 7.60 6.12 0.95
CA MET A 165 6.71 6.50 -0.16
C MET A 165 5.80 5.33 -0.55
N TRP A 166 6.35 4.11 -0.64
CA TRP A 166 5.56 2.91 -0.88
C TRP A 166 4.59 2.61 0.27
N TYR A 167 5.06 2.72 1.53
CA TYR A 167 4.21 2.51 2.69
C TYR A 167 3.04 3.51 2.74
N LEU A 168 3.27 4.77 2.38
CA LEU A 168 2.20 5.77 2.30
C LEU A 168 1.14 5.41 1.26
N TRP A 169 1.52 4.77 0.17
CA TRP A 169 0.60 4.34 -0.88
C TRP A 169 -0.43 3.31 -0.36
N LEU A 170 -0.02 2.37 0.49
CA LEU A 170 -0.89 1.26 0.89
C LEU A 170 -0.70 0.71 2.30
N GLY A 171 0.08 1.38 3.14
CA GLY A 171 0.26 0.97 4.53
C GLY A 171 -1.04 1.02 5.33
N ALA A 172 -1.25 0.04 6.21
CA ALA A 172 -2.46 -0.05 7.02
C ALA A 172 -2.68 1.18 7.92
N LYS A 173 -1.58 1.76 8.42
CA LYS A 173 -1.58 2.96 9.27
C LYS A 173 -1.14 4.22 8.50
N SER A 174 -1.16 4.17 7.16
CA SER A 174 -0.87 5.33 6.34
C SER A 174 -1.99 6.35 6.42
N PRO A 175 -1.71 7.63 6.68
CA PRO A 175 -2.72 8.70 6.63
C PRO A 175 -3.36 8.87 5.25
N LEU A 176 -2.72 8.39 4.19
CA LEU A 176 -3.23 8.46 2.82
C LEU A 176 -4.07 7.25 2.42
N PHE A 177 -3.90 6.11 3.06
CA PHE A 177 -4.60 4.87 2.71
C PHE A 177 -5.54 4.39 3.82
N GLY A 178 -5.02 4.17 5.03
CA GLY A 178 -5.79 3.85 6.23
C GLY A 178 -6.69 2.64 6.13
N LYS A 179 -6.26 1.58 5.43
CA LYS A 179 -7.01 0.33 5.29
C LYS A 179 -6.14 -0.86 5.64
N ASP A 180 -6.72 -1.81 6.33
CA ASP A 180 -6.02 -3.04 6.70
C ASP A 180 -5.72 -3.96 5.49
N GLN A 181 -6.53 -3.88 4.43
CA GLN A 181 -6.35 -4.68 3.21
C GLN A 181 -6.52 -3.85 1.93
N MET A 182 -5.94 -4.33 0.84
CA MET A 182 -5.99 -3.66 -0.45
C MET A 182 -7.29 -3.84 -1.23
N THR A 183 -8.00 -4.93 -1.02
CA THR A 183 -9.26 -5.26 -1.70
C THR A 183 -9.21 -5.38 -3.23
N THR A 184 -8.09 -5.15 -3.89
CA THR A 184 -7.96 -5.25 -5.36
C THR A 184 -8.10 -6.70 -5.82
N PHE A 185 -7.39 -7.62 -5.17
CA PHE A 185 -7.44 -9.06 -5.47
C PHE A 185 -8.84 -9.61 -5.17
N GLU A 186 -9.33 -9.30 -3.98
CA GLU A 186 -10.61 -9.78 -3.48
C GLU A 186 -11.76 -9.37 -4.41
N ARG A 187 -11.78 -8.13 -4.86
CA ARG A 187 -12.80 -7.63 -5.79
C ARG A 187 -12.78 -8.32 -7.15
N SER A 188 -11.60 -8.67 -7.62
CA SER A 188 -11.40 -9.22 -8.96
C SER A 188 -11.54 -10.73 -9.00
N PHE A 189 -11.19 -11.44 -7.91
CA PHE A 189 -11.01 -12.88 -7.94
C PHE A 189 -11.85 -13.67 -6.94
N ILE A 190 -12.48 -13.03 -5.94
CA ILE A 190 -13.31 -13.72 -4.95
C ILE A 190 -14.79 -13.57 -5.29
N ALA A 191 -15.52 -14.69 -5.18
CA ALA A 191 -16.96 -14.74 -5.46
C ALA A 191 -17.78 -13.99 -4.41
N ASP A 192 -17.42 -14.11 -3.12
CA ASP A 192 -18.12 -13.44 -2.03
C ASP A 192 -17.77 -11.95 -1.97
N LYS A 193 -18.76 -11.12 -2.27
CA LYS A 193 -18.61 -9.66 -2.24
C LYS A 193 -18.64 -9.05 -0.84
N LYS A 194 -18.96 -9.82 0.20
CA LYS A 194 -18.94 -9.35 1.59
C LYS A 194 -17.54 -9.17 2.13
N VAL A 195 -16.57 -9.93 1.60
CA VAL A 195 -15.17 -9.88 2.00
C VAL A 195 -14.54 -8.45 1.96
N HIS A 196 -15.17 -7.53 1.23
CA HIS A 196 -14.69 -6.14 1.10
C HIS A 196 -15.14 -5.19 2.21
N LYS A 197 -16.07 -5.59 3.08
CA LYS A 197 -16.73 -4.67 4.02
C LYS A 197 -16.04 -4.60 5.39
N GLU A 198 -15.16 -5.53 5.69
CA GLU A 198 -14.64 -5.75 7.05
C GLU A 198 -13.23 -5.15 7.29
N TYR A 199 -12.75 -4.29 6.40
CA TYR A 199 -11.37 -3.80 6.43
C TYR A 199 -11.23 -2.36 6.91
N THR A 200 -12.07 -1.97 7.86
CA THR A 200 -12.00 -0.65 8.45
C THR A 200 -10.98 -0.61 9.58
N VAL A 201 -10.08 0.36 9.55
CA VAL A 201 -9.28 0.72 10.73
C VAL A 201 -10.17 1.45 11.75
N PRO A 202 -9.83 1.44 13.05
CA PRO A 202 -10.66 2.03 14.11
C PRO A 202 -11.13 3.47 13.83
N TYR A 203 -10.28 4.29 13.20
CA TYR A 203 -10.61 5.66 12.80
C TYR A 203 -11.97 5.78 12.10
N TYR A 204 -12.26 4.92 11.12
CA TYR A 204 -13.52 5.02 10.36
C TYR A 204 -14.76 4.57 11.14
N SER A 205 -14.58 3.79 12.19
CA SER A 205 -15.67 3.44 13.09
C SER A 205 -16.01 4.59 14.05
N LEU A 206 -14.97 5.29 14.53
CA LEU A 206 -15.10 6.39 15.48
C LEU A 206 -15.75 7.65 14.87
N ILE A 207 -15.55 7.91 13.58
CA ILE A 207 -16.14 9.11 12.92
C ILE A 207 -17.57 8.89 12.41
N LYS A 208 -18.14 7.70 12.56
CA LYS A 208 -19.52 7.39 12.16
C LYS A 208 -20.54 7.62 13.26
N GLU A 209 -20.08 7.83 14.48
CA GLU A 209 -20.92 8.18 15.64
C GLU A 209 -21.02 9.69 15.78
#